data_d63af0ca5b4634bf68792637633c412d
#
_entry.id   d63af0ca5b4634bf68792637633c412d
#
_cell.length_a   1.000
_cell.length_b   1.000
_cell.length_c   1.000
_cell.angle_alpha   90.00
_cell.angle_beta   90.00
_cell.angle_gamma   90.00
#
_symmetry.space_group_name_H-M   'P 1'
#
loop_
_entity.id
_entity.type
_entity.pdbx_description
1 polymer ?
#
loop_
_entity_poly.entity_id
_entity_poly.type
_entity_poly.pdbx_seq_one_letter_code
_entity_poly.pdbx_strand_id
1 'polypeptide(L)'
;MEEGALDFGLTREVLSRAGDVPVRVIPSYRDYPFPFRPWPALLSWGKRRLFLVPYAGRFFRNCPGTTRYLCCGYRIFHFGEGCPLDCSYCILQAYFNRPGLKLWANLWEEGWPELEAALNEARRDNRILRIGTGEFADSLALEHLCGVAEELIRRWVELPAPAVLELKTKVALREDWLRRLPADPRIVFAWSLNARTITRKEERGSASLEERLSSAARAARSGFSVAFHFDPVILFPETLEAYLEVVDRIFATVPAERIVWISLGALRFMPDLKEVAEERLPETRIFTGEFVTGLDGKRRYFRPLRTEAFRRLCRRIREHAPEVCVYLCMESPEVWREALGFVPAERGGLPRMLDEAARRVCGL
;
A
#
# COMPACT_ATOMS: atom_id res chain seq x y z
N MET A 1 -6.04 21.53 12.65
CA MET A 1 -5.89 20.48 13.67
C MET A 1 -7.04 20.58 14.66
N GLU A 2 -7.42 19.46 15.23
CA GLU A 2 -8.42 19.41 16.31
C GLU A 2 -7.79 19.87 17.63
N GLU A 3 -8.57 20.54 18.50
CA GLU A 3 -8.07 21.05 19.79
C GLU A 3 -7.42 19.95 20.62
N GLY A 4 -8.04 18.76 20.70
CA GLY A 4 -7.51 17.60 21.39
C GLY A 4 -6.22 17.01 20.80
N ALA A 5 -5.77 17.49 19.64
CA ALA A 5 -4.54 17.03 19.00
C ALA A 5 -3.29 17.87 19.37
N LEU A 6 -3.47 19.01 20.06
CA LEU A 6 -2.41 20.01 20.27
C LEU A 6 -1.21 19.47 21.08
N ASP A 7 -1.46 18.64 22.07
CA ASP A 7 -0.45 18.19 23.04
C ASP A 7 0.35 16.97 22.58
N PHE A 8 -0.03 16.33 21.46
CA PHE A 8 0.65 15.14 20.98
C PHE A 8 1.96 15.45 20.24
N GLY A 9 2.92 14.52 20.36
CA GLY A 9 4.24 14.64 19.75
C GLY A 9 4.20 14.75 18.23
N LEU A 10 3.37 13.94 17.57
CA LEU A 10 3.21 13.97 16.11
C LEU A 10 2.66 15.33 15.62
N THR A 11 1.77 15.96 16.36
CA THR A 11 1.27 17.29 16.00
C THR A 11 2.39 18.32 16.00
N ARG A 12 3.22 18.36 17.06
CA ARG A 12 4.39 19.25 17.13
C ARG A 12 5.36 19.04 15.98
N GLU A 13 5.62 17.78 15.64
CA GLU A 13 6.49 17.41 14.52
C GLU A 13 5.94 17.91 13.17
N VAL A 14 4.67 17.68 12.88
CA VAL A 14 4.02 18.18 11.66
C VAL A 14 4.06 19.70 11.58
N LEU A 15 3.78 20.38 12.69
CA LEU A 15 3.80 21.84 12.73
C LEU A 15 5.20 22.42 12.50
N SER A 16 6.24 21.79 13.05
CA SER A 16 7.63 22.22 12.85
C SER A 16 8.09 22.10 11.40
N ARG A 17 7.51 21.17 10.64
CA ARG A 17 7.81 20.91 9.23
C ARG A 17 6.88 21.63 8.24
N ALA A 18 5.75 22.15 8.73
CA ALA A 18 4.71 22.76 7.88
C ALA A 18 5.12 24.12 7.27
N GLY A 19 6.14 24.79 7.83
CA GLY A 19 6.56 26.12 7.36
C GLY A 19 5.42 27.14 7.42
N ASP A 20 5.23 27.89 6.35
CA ASP A 20 4.22 28.95 6.23
C ASP A 20 2.82 28.45 5.85
N VAL A 21 2.55 27.14 5.94
CA VAL A 21 1.23 26.59 5.66
C VAL A 21 0.21 27.13 6.68
N PRO A 22 -0.94 27.70 6.24
CA PRO A 22 -1.95 28.19 7.15
C PRO A 22 -2.49 27.07 8.07
N VAL A 23 -2.40 27.31 9.36
CA VAL A 23 -2.86 26.38 10.40
C VAL A 23 -4.12 26.91 11.06
N ARG A 24 -5.11 26.05 11.21
CA ARG A 24 -6.36 26.36 11.90
C ARG A 24 -6.64 25.33 12.99
N VAL A 25 -6.92 25.79 14.19
CA VAL A 25 -7.47 24.96 15.27
C VAL A 25 -8.98 24.88 15.11
N ILE A 26 -9.53 23.69 15.25
CA ILE A 26 -10.97 23.40 15.18
C ILE A 26 -11.40 22.59 16.40
N PRO A 27 -12.61 22.78 16.93
CA PRO A 27 -13.08 22.02 18.09
C PRO A 27 -13.12 20.51 17.81
N SER A 28 -13.65 20.11 16.65
CA SER A 28 -13.76 18.71 16.25
C SER A 28 -13.74 18.56 14.72
N TYR A 29 -13.02 17.58 14.22
CA TYR A 29 -13.10 17.17 12.80
C TYR A 29 -14.48 16.60 12.47
N ARG A 30 -15.11 15.92 13.43
CA ARG A 30 -16.43 15.34 13.26
C ARG A 30 -17.49 16.41 12.96
N ASP A 31 -17.39 17.55 13.61
CA ASP A 31 -18.37 18.64 13.51
C ASP A 31 -17.89 19.78 12.60
N TYR A 32 -16.75 19.60 11.93
CA TYR A 32 -16.19 20.58 11.01
C TYR A 32 -17.17 20.88 9.87
N PRO A 33 -17.52 22.14 9.61
CA PRO A 33 -18.43 22.53 8.55
C PRO A 33 -17.74 22.43 7.19
N PHE A 34 -17.80 21.25 6.58
CA PHE A 34 -17.28 21.08 5.23
C PHE A 34 -18.08 21.92 4.23
N PRO A 35 -17.41 22.42 3.15
CA PRO A 35 -18.13 23.16 2.12
C PRO A 35 -19.24 22.31 1.50
N PHE A 36 -20.41 22.92 1.26
CA PHE A 36 -21.49 22.24 0.55
C PHE A 36 -21.11 22.06 -0.92
N ARG A 37 -20.70 20.83 -1.27
CA ARG A 37 -20.27 20.41 -2.61
C ARG A 37 -20.63 18.96 -2.84
N PRO A 38 -20.86 18.52 -4.11
CA PRO A 38 -20.94 17.11 -4.45
C PRO A 38 -19.70 16.35 -3.98
N TRP A 39 -19.86 15.07 -3.65
CA TRP A 39 -18.78 14.22 -3.10
C TRP A 39 -17.49 14.25 -3.93
N PRO A 40 -17.50 14.11 -5.27
CA PRO A 40 -16.28 14.16 -6.07
C PRO A 40 -15.50 15.47 -5.94
N ALA A 41 -16.21 16.62 -5.95
CA ALA A 41 -15.60 17.93 -5.75
C ALA A 41 -15.09 18.11 -4.31
N LEU A 42 -15.80 17.55 -3.32
CA LEU A 42 -15.42 17.58 -1.91
C LEU A 42 -14.16 16.75 -1.66
N LEU A 43 -14.01 15.61 -2.31
CA LEU A 43 -12.78 14.81 -2.28
C LEU A 43 -11.57 15.61 -2.79
N SER A 44 -11.72 16.25 -3.95
CA SER A 44 -10.65 17.08 -4.53
C SER A 44 -10.26 18.25 -3.63
N TRP A 45 -11.24 18.85 -2.96
CA TRP A 45 -11.02 19.87 -1.93
C TRP A 45 -10.25 19.30 -0.72
N GLY A 46 -10.62 18.11 -0.28
CA GLY A 46 -10.03 17.42 0.87
C GLY A 46 -8.58 17.02 0.68
N LYS A 47 -8.19 16.59 -0.52
CA LYS A 47 -6.80 16.19 -0.83
C LYS A 47 -5.74 17.28 -0.61
N ARG A 48 -6.16 18.54 -0.47
CA ARG A 48 -5.30 19.68 -0.18
C ARG A 48 -5.30 20.09 1.30
N ARG A 49 -5.86 19.26 2.18
CA ARG A 49 -6.04 19.59 3.60
C ARG A 49 -5.68 18.43 4.48
N LEU A 50 -4.75 18.68 5.39
CA LEU A 50 -4.35 17.73 6.40
C LEU A 50 -5.03 18.06 7.72
N PHE A 51 -5.66 17.07 8.33
CA PHE A 51 -6.27 17.13 9.64
C PHE A 51 -5.44 16.28 10.62
N LEU A 52 -5.00 16.90 11.70
CA LEU A 52 -4.40 16.21 12.85
C LEU A 52 -5.51 15.98 13.86
N VAL A 53 -5.81 14.72 14.14
CA VAL A 53 -7.00 14.31 14.88
C VAL A 53 -6.63 13.23 15.88
N PRO A 54 -7.06 13.28 17.14
CA PRO A 54 -6.96 12.14 18.05
C PRO A 54 -7.78 10.96 17.52
N TYR A 55 -7.27 9.77 17.59
CA TYR A 55 -7.93 8.56 17.10
C TYR A 55 -8.36 7.69 18.29
N ALA A 56 -9.63 7.34 18.35
CA ALA A 56 -10.21 6.51 19.42
C ALA A 56 -10.39 5.02 18.99
N GLY A 57 -9.95 4.67 17.79
CA GLY A 57 -10.06 3.30 17.28
C GLY A 57 -8.81 2.47 17.52
N ARG A 58 -8.79 1.24 17.00
CA ARG A 58 -7.60 0.38 17.05
C ARG A 58 -6.59 0.77 16.00
N PHE A 59 -5.35 1.03 16.42
CA PHE A 59 -4.23 1.33 15.53
C PHE A 59 -3.69 0.07 14.85
N PHE A 60 -3.65 -1.05 15.57
CA PHE A 60 -3.19 -2.32 15.02
C PHE A 60 -4.38 -3.25 14.74
N ARG A 61 -4.62 -3.53 13.45
CA ARG A 61 -5.80 -4.28 13.01
C ARG A 61 -5.54 -5.15 11.78
N ASN A 62 -6.49 -6.02 11.46
CA ASN A 62 -6.44 -6.81 10.23
C ASN A 62 -6.67 -5.92 8.99
N CYS A 63 -6.03 -6.30 7.88
CA CYS A 63 -6.42 -5.78 6.58
C CYS A 63 -7.90 -6.08 6.33
N PRO A 64 -8.71 -5.11 5.81
CA PRO A 64 -10.13 -5.30 5.58
C PRO A 64 -10.47 -6.33 4.51
N GLY A 65 -9.51 -6.85 3.79
CA GLY A 65 -9.56 -7.99 2.89
C GLY A 65 -10.94 -8.39 2.36
N THR A 66 -11.15 -9.68 2.16
CA THR A 66 -12.45 -10.27 1.83
C THR A 66 -12.55 -11.69 2.39
N THR A 67 -13.71 -12.09 2.89
CA THR A 67 -13.96 -13.44 3.42
C THR A 67 -14.21 -14.48 2.32
N ARG A 68 -14.41 -14.05 1.08
CA ARG A 68 -14.79 -14.90 -0.07
C ARG A 68 -13.62 -15.32 -0.96
N TYR A 69 -12.43 -14.78 -0.72
CA TYR A 69 -11.23 -15.05 -1.50
C TYR A 69 -10.04 -15.31 -0.58
N LEU A 70 -8.99 -15.92 -1.12
CA LEU A 70 -7.78 -16.17 -0.36
C LEU A 70 -7.10 -14.84 0.03
N CYS A 71 -6.80 -14.70 1.31
CA CYS A 71 -6.20 -13.50 1.87
C CYS A 71 -4.82 -13.80 2.47
N CYS A 72 -3.90 -12.85 2.34
CA CYS A 72 -2.53 -12.96 2.81
C CYS A 72 -2.35 -12.88 4.34
N GLY A 73 -3.39 -12.51 5.08
CA GLY A 73 -3.31 -12.35 6.55
C GLY A 73 -2.51 -11.13 7.00
N TYR A 74 -2.40 -10.12 6.14
CA TYR A 74 -1.67 -8.88 6.41
C TYR A 74 -2.28 -8.08 7.56
N ARG A 75 -1.43 -7.46 8.37
CA ARG A 75 -1.83 -6.60 9.49
C ARG A 75 -1.52 -5.14 9.16
N ILE A 76 -2.27 -4.23 9.72
CA ILE A 76 -2.13 -2.80 9.44
C ILE A 76 -1.80 -2.05 10.72
N PHE A 77 -0.76 -1.25 10.69
CA PHE A 77 -0.54 -0.18 11.63
C PHE A 77 -1.12 1.11 11.04
N HIS A 78 -2.25 1.53 11.61
CA HIS A 78 -3.12 2.55 11.06
C HIS A 78 -2.71 3.94 11.56
N PHE A 79 -1.85 4.62 10.82
CA PHE A 79 -1.31 5.93 11.20
C PHE A 79 -2.15 7.12 10.71
N GLY A 80 -3.07 6.88 9.78
CA GLY A 80 -3.87 7.95 9.18
C GLY A 80 -4.76 7.46 8.05
N GLU A 81 -5.52 8.36 7.46
CA GLU A 81 -6.45 8.10 6.36
C GLU A 81 -6.32 9.14 5.24
N GLY A 82 -6.55 8.66 4.02
CA GLY A 82 -6.46 9.49 2.82
C GLY A 82 -5.05 9.55 2.25
N CYS A 83 -4.98 9.86 0.96
CA CYS A 83 -3.73 9.90 0.21
C CYS A 83 -3.71 11.17 -0.64
N PRO A 84 -2.60 11.93 -0.66
CA PRO A 84 -2.49 13.13 -1.48
C PRO A 84 -2.37 12.81 -2.97
N LEU A 85 -1.95 11.57 -3.32
CA LEU A 85 -1.90 11.10 -4.70
C LEU A 85 -3.32 10.93 -5.26
N ASP A 86 -3.47 11.11 -6.57
CA ASP A 86 -4.78 11.14 -7.20
C ASP A 86 -4.94 10.08 -8.29
N CYS A 87 -4.79 8.80 -7.87
CA CYS A 87 -5.00 7.66 -8.76
C CYS A 87 -6.50 7.48 -9.07
N SER A 88 -6.86 7.29 -10.35
CA SER A 88 -8.24 7.13 -10.78
C SER A 88 -8.94 5.90 -10.18
N TYR A 89 -8.20 4.81 -10.00
CA TYR A 89 -8.69 3.54 -9.45
C TYR A 89 -8.65 3.43 -7.92
N CYS A 90 -8.28 4.53 -7.21
CA CYS A 90 -8.07 4.45 -5.76
C CYS A 90 -9.39 4.18 -5.03
N ILE A 91 -9.46 3.04 -4.35
CA ILE A 91 -10.65 2.63 -3.57
C ILE A 91 -11.01 3.65 -2.48
N LEU A 92 -10.05 4.40 -1.96
CA LEU A 92 -10.28 5.36 -0.88
C LEU A 92 -11.25 6.48 -1.28
N GLN A 93 -11.46 6.69 -2.59
CA GLN A 93 -12.45 7.65 -3.10
C GLN A 93 -13.90 7.24 -2.79
N ALA A 94 -14.17 5.94 -2.69
CA ALA A 94 -15.49 5.40 -2.38
C ALA A 94 -15.55 4.73 -0.99
N TYR A 95 -14.40 4.58 -0.31
CA TYR A 95 -14.32 3.94 1.00
C TYR A 95 -14.60 4.91 2.15
N PHE A 96 -14.11 6.15 2.04
CA PHE A 96 -14.33 7.18 3.04
C PHE A 96 -15.54 8.06 2.68
N ASN A 97 -16.26 8.48 3.69
CA ASN A 97 -17.43 9.36 3.59
C ASN A 97 -17.16 10.79 4.08
N ARG A 98 -15.91 11.10 4.44
CA ARG A 98 -15.47 12.43 4.89
C ARG A 98 -14.17 12.80 4.17
N PRO A 99 -14.07 14.04 3.66
CA PRO A 99 -12.92 14.47 2.87
C PRO A 99 -11.73 14.83 3.76
N GLY A 100 -10.53 14.83 3.15
CA GLY A 100 -9.30 15.28 3.80
C GLY A 100 -8.34 14.15 4.11
N LEU A 101 -7.09 14.54 4.25
CA LEU A 101 -6.02 13.67 4.72
C LEU A 101 -6.03 13.75 6.24
N LYS A 102 -5.96 12.63 6.92
CA LYS A 102 -5.94 12.58 8.39
C LYS A 102 -4.69 11.89 8.88
N LEU A 103 -4.05 12.46 9.88
CA LEU A 103 -3.02 11.81 10.68
C LEU A 103 -3.51 11.70 12.11
N TRP A 104 -3.29 10.55 12.70
CA TRP A 104 -3.70 10.28 14.07
C TRP A 104 -2.68 10.86 15.04
N ALA A 105 -3.04 11.98 15.68
CA ALA A 105 -2.14 12.77 16.52
C ALA A 105 -1.52 11.96 17.67
N ASN A 106 -2.31 11.05 18.26
CA ASN A 106 -1.93 10.17 19.38
C ASN A 106 -1.25 8.85 18.94
N LEU A 107 -0.68 8.81 17.73
CA LEU A 107 -0.08 7.62 17.15
C LEU A 107 1.01 7.02 18.03
N TRP A 108 1.87 7.86 18.59
CA TRP A 108 3.02 7.41 19.38
C TRP A 108 2.66 7.10 20.81
N GLU A 109 1.72 7.83 21.38
CA GLU A 109 1.29 7.69 22.78
C GLU A 109 0.34 6.50 22.98
N GLU A 110 -0.50 6.19 22.00
CA GLU A 110 -1.49 5.11 22.09
C GLU A 110 -1.27 4.02 21.03
N GLY A 111 -0.95 4.39 19.80
CA GLY A 111 -0.80 3.43 18.71
C GLY A 111 0.45 2.59 18.81
N TRP A 112 1.59 3.18 19.16
CA TRP A 112 2.84 2.45 19.32
C TRP A 112 2.77 1.38 20.42
N PRO A 113 2.28 1.65 21.64
CA PRO A 113 2.10 0.61 22.66
C PRO A 113 1.22 -0.56 22.22
N GLU A 114 0.16 -0.29 21.43
CA GLU A 114 -0.71 -1.34 20.88
C GLU A 114 0.07 -2.25 19.92
N LEU A 115 0.86 -1.66 19.03
CA LEU A 115 1.73 -2.40 18.10
C LEU A 115 2.80 -3.20 18.85
N GLU A 116 3.48 -2.59 19.79
CA GLU A 116 4.55 -3.20 20.59
C GLU A 116 4.02 -4.40 21.38
N ALA A 117 2.84 -4.29 21.96
CA ALA A 117 2.19 -5.42 22.64
C ALA A 117 1.96 -6.60 21.70
N ALA A 118 1.49 -6.34 20.47
CA ALA A 118 1.28 -7.38 19.45
C ALA A 118 2.61 -8.00 18.96
N LEU A 119 3.68 -7.23 18.85
CA LEU A 119 5.01 -7.72 18.50
C LEU A 119 5.59 -8.61 19.61
N ASN A 120 5.42 -8.21 20.87
CA ASN A 120 5.84 -9.00 22.01
C ASN A 120 5.06 -10.32 22.13
N GLU A 121 3.75 -10.32 21.85
CA GLU A 121 2.95 -11.54 21.74
C GLU A 121 3.46 -12.47 20.64
N ALA A 122 3.67 -11.93 19.43
CA ALA A 122 4.17 -12.69 18.30
C ALA A 122 5.55 -13.31 18.57
N ARG A 123 6.43 -12.61 19.31
CA ARG A 123 7.72 -13.11 19.75
C ARG A 123 7.57 -14.30 20.71
N ARG A 124 6.68 -14.20 21.70
CA ARG A 124 6.41 -15.32 22.63
C ARG A 124 5.88 -16.57 21.92
N ASP A 125 5.00 -16.36 20.96
CA ASP A 125 4.35 -17.43 20.21
C ASP A 125 5.18 -17.94 19.02
N ASN A 126 6.36 -17.38 18.77
CA ASN A 126 7.21 -17.64 17.61
C ASN A 126 6.46 -17.50 16.27
N ARG A 127 5.57 -16.51 16.18
CA ARG A 127 4.79 -16.18 14.98
C ARG A 127 5.39 -14.99 14.24
N ILE A 128 5.47 -15.09 12.92
CA ILE A 128 5.85 -13.95 12.09
C ILE A 128 4.65 -13.02 11.91
N LEU A 129 4.86 -11.73 12.15
CA LEU A 129 3.91 -10.69 11.80
C LEU A 129 4.36 -9.95 10.53
N ARG A 130 3.45 -9.81 9.58
CA ARG A 130 3.63 -8.99 8.37
C ARG A 130 2.73 -7.78 8.51
N ILE A 131 3.34 -6.62 8.69
CA ILE A 131 2.67 -5.39 9.09
C ILE A 131 2.98 -4.31 8.06
N GLY A 132 1.99 -3.53 7.70
CA GLY A 132 2.19 -2.37 6.86
C GLY A 132 1.32 -1.20 7.21
N THR A 133 1.60 -0.08 6.57
CA THR A 133 0.93 1.21 6.79
C THR A 133 0.16 1.72 5.56
N GLY A 134 0.28 1.04 4.42
CA GLY A 134 -0.14 1.53 3.10
C GLY A 134 -1.58 1.21 2.67
N GLU A 135 -2.49 0.78 3.55
CA GLU A 135 -3.85 0.37 3.15
C GLU A 135 -4.86 1.53 3.13
N PHE A 136 -4.76 2.46 4.09
CA PHE A 136 -5.68 3.61 4.20
C PHE A 136 -5.02 4.95 3.83
N ALA A 137 -3.73 4.92 3.54
CA ALA A 137 -2.91 6.02 3.07
C ALA A 137 -1.77 5.46 2.20
N ASP A 138 -0.99 6.32 1.58
CA ASP A 138 0.34 5.95 1.07
C ASP A 138 1.35 6.07 2.22
N SER A 139 2.19 5.07 2.43
CA SER A 139 3.09 5.02 3.59
C SER A 139 4.09 6.17 3.64
N LEU A 140 4.44 6.78 2.49
CA LEU A 140 5.53 7.75 2.39
C LEU A 140 5.12 9.09 1.76
N ALA A 141 3.91 9.21 1.20
CA ALA A 141 3.54 10.43 0.47
C ALA A 141 3.48 11.69 1.35
N LEU A 142 3.28 11.53 2.67
CA LEU A 142 3.30 12.62 3.64
C LEU A 142 4.57 12.63 4.53
N GLU A 143 5.55 11.77 4.25
CA GLU A 143 6.73 11.59 5.10
C GLU A 143 7.50 12.89 5.33
N HIS A 144 7.62 13.73 4.31
CA HIS A 144 8.27 15.03 4.38
C HIS A 144 7.62 15.99 5.41
N LEU A 145 6.34 15.76 5.74
CA LEU A 145 5.59 16.55 6.73
C LEU A 145 5.53 15.85 8.10
N CYS A 146 5.33 14.54 8.12
CA CYS A 146 4.97 13.86 9.37
C CYS A 146 6.11 13.05 10.00
N GLY A 147 7.13 12.63 9.25
CA GLY A 147 8.24 11.82 9.79
C GLY A 147 7.83 10.46 10.35
N VAL A 148 6.61 9.99 10.05
CA VAL A 148 6.07 8.76 10.65
C VAL A 148 6.83 7.53 10.24
N ALA A 149 7.23 7.41 8.98
CA ALA A 149 7.98 6.25 8.51
C ALA A 149 9.40 6.23 9.07
N GLU A 150 10.07 7.38 9.15
CA GLU A 150 11.40 7.49 9.75
C GLU A 150 11.40 7.07 11.23
N GLU A 151 10.47 7.61 12.01
CA GLU A 151 10.33 7.27 13.43
C GLU A 151 9.94 5.80 13.63
N LEU A 152 9.03 5.29 12.80
CA LEU A 152 8.62 3.89 12.85
C LEU A 152 9.80 2.95 12.54
N ILE A 153 10.63 3.27 11.54
CA ILE A 153 11.83 2.50 11.22
C ILE A 153 12.82 2.52 12.40
N ARG A 154 13.08 3.69 13.01
CA ARG A 154 13.99 3.81 14.14
C ARG A 154 13.56 2.95 15.33
N ARG A 155 12.29 3.00 15.68
CA ARG A 155 11.71 2.14 16.74
C ARG A 155 11.74 0.66 16.37
N TRP A 156 11.53 0.35 15.08
CA TRP A 156 11.47 -1.04 14.61
C TRP A 156 12.78 -1.78 14.72
N VAL A 157 13.88 -1.16 14.39
CA VAL A 157 15.20 -1.79 14.42
C VAL A 157 15.65 -2.15 15.85
N GLU A 158 15.12 -1.46 16.85
CA GLU A 158 15.40 -1.73 18.27
C GLU A 158 14.60 -2.92 18.82
N LEU A 159 13.57 -3.38 18.06
CA LEU A 159 12.72 -4.49 18.51
C LEU A 159 13.20 -5.84 17.97
N PRO A 160 13.54 -6.80 18.85
CA PRO A 160 13.94 -8.15 18.44
C PRO A 160 12.68 -9.02 18.16
N ALA A 161 11.74 -8.54 17.35
CA ALA A 161 10.51 -9.25 17.03
C ALA A 161 10.61 -9.95 15.67
N PRO A 162 10.02 -11.17 15.52
CA PRO A 162 9.92 -11.85 14.25
C PRO A 162 8.84 -11.21 13.38
N ALA A 163 9.12 -10.01 12.88
CA ALA A 163 8.14 -9.21 12.17
C ALA A 163 8.77 -8.44 11.01
N VAL A 164 7.98 -8.24 9.96
CA VAL A 164 8.31 -7.43 8.79
C VAL A 164 7.44 -6.19 8.78
N LEU A 165 8.05 -5.04 8.58
CA LEU A 165 7.38 -3.76 8.34
C LEU A 165 7.41 -3.43 6.84
N GLU A 166 6.25 -3.42 6.20
CA GLU A 166 6.11 -3.02 4.80
C GLU A 166 5.62 -1.58 4.67
N LEU A 167 6.40 -0.77 3.98
CA LEU A 167 6.09 0.61 3.64
C LEU A 167 5.71 0.70 2.16
N LYS A 168 4.42 0.55 1.87
CA LYS A 168 3.89 0.52 0.50
C LYS A 168 3.62 1.92 -0.03
N THR A 169 4.18 2.24 -1.19
CA THR A 169 4.15 3.60 -1.73
C THR A 169 4.12 3.68 -3.27
N LYS A 170 3.80 4.87 -3.77
CA LYS A 170 3.94 5.27 -5.18
C LYS A 170 4.85 6.51 -5.34
N VAL A 171 5.59 6.89 -4.30
CA VAL A 171 6.54 8.01 -4.39
C VAL A 171 7.98 7.54 -4.54
N ALA A 172 8.83 8.43 -5.02
CA ALA A 172 10.27 8.21 -5.06
C ALA A 172 10.90 8.52 -3.70
N LEU A 173 11.91 7.74 -3.32
CA LEU A 173 12.69 8.01 -2.11
C LEU A 173 13.74 9.08 -2.36
N ARG A 174 13.85 10.01 -1.45
CA ARG A 174 14.97 10.95 -1.41
C ARG A 174 16.21 10.22 -0.89
N GLU A 175 17.32 10.39 -1.58
CA GLU A 175 18.56 9.69 -1.26
C GLU A 175 19.16 10.13 0.08
N ASP A 176 19.09 11.43 0.39
CA ASP A 176 19.53 11.98 1.66
C ASP A 176 18.73 11.45 2.85
N TRP A 177 17.43 11.25 2.69
CA TRP A 177 16.56 10.64 3.68
C TRP A 177 16.88 9.15 3.88
N LEU A 178 17.01 8.39 2.79
CA LEU A 178 17.31 6.96 2.85
C LEU A 178 18.65 6.68 3.54
N ARG A 179 19.67 7.51 3.30
CA ARG A 179 21.00 7.36 3.94
C ARG A 179 21.02 7.59 5.45
N ARG A 180 20.03 8.30 6.00
CA ARG A 180 19.91 8.54 7.45
C ARG A 180 19.19 7.41 8.20
N LEU A 181 18.53 6.51 7.48
CA LEU A 181 17.77 5.44 8.10
C LEU A 181 18.72 4.30 8.56
N PRO A 182 18.46 3.70 9.73
CA PRO A 182 19.13 2.48 10.12
C PRO A 182 18.71 1.33 9.21
N ALA A 183 19.67 0.68 8.55
CA ALA A 183 19.43 -0.42 7.64
C ALA A 183 18.99 -1.68 8.39
N ASP A 184 17.88 -2.28 7.98
CA ASP A 184 17.38 -3.53 8.53
C ASP A 184 16.60 -4.28 7.44
N PRO A 185 16.94 -5.55 7.13
CA PRO A 185 16.23 -6.30 6.10
C PRO A 185 14.76 -6.61 6.48
N ARG A 186 14.36 -6.45 7.73
CA ARG A 186 12.96 -6.57 8.18
C ARG A 186 12.09 -5.37 7.75
N ILE A 187 12.70 -4.29 7.31
CA ILE A 187 12.01 -3.15 6.70
C ILE A 187 11.92 -3.40 5.20
N VAL A 188 10.70 -3.48 4.70
CA VAL A 188 10.41 -3.73 3.28
C VAL A 188 9.83 -2.47 2.65
N PHE A 189 10.62 -1.82 1.82
CA PHE A 189 10.06 -0.77 0.95
C PHE A 189 9.34 -1.42 -0.21
N ALA A 190 8.06 -1.12 -0.36
CA ALA A 190 7.21 -1.75 -1.35
C ALA A 190 6.64 -0.74 -2.35
N TRP A 191 6.80 -1.00 -3.64
CA TRP A 191 6.24 -0.13 -4.67
C TRP A 191 5.07 -0.79 -5.37
N SER A 192 3.94 -0.06 -5.42
CA SER A 192 2.91 -0.38 -6.41
C SER A 192 3.42 0.01 -7.79
N LEU A 193 3.34 -0.91 -8.75
CA LEU A 193 3.81 -0.71 -10.12
C LEU A 193 2.69 -0.92 -11.12
N ASN A 194 2.71 -0.12 -12.17
CA ASN A 194 1.85 -0.24 -13.34
C ASN A 194 2.68 -0.07 -14.63
N ALA A 195 2.13 -0.50 -15.76
CA ALA A 195 2.69 -0.16 -17.05
C ALA A 195 2.86 1.36 -17.19
N ARG A 196 3.92 1.82 -17.84
CA ARG A 196 4.29 3.25 -17.96
C ARG A 196 3.10 4.12 -18.43
N THR A 197 2.34 3.64 -19.40
CA THR A 197 1.16 4.34 -19.92
C THR A 197 0.08 4.51 -18.87
N ILE A 198 -0.16 3.50 -18.05
CA ILE A 198 -1.12 3.52 -16.94
C ILE A 198 -0.62 4.46 -15.83
N THR A 199 0.64 4.33 -15.41
CA THR A 199 1.23 5.23 -14.40
C THR A 199 1.05 6.69 -14.80
N ARG A 200 1.35 7.03 -16.05
CA ARG A 200 1.26 8.42 -16.53
C ARG A 200 -0.17 8.96 -16.62
N LYS A 201 -1.13 8.11 -17.00
CA LYS A 201 -2.53 8.54 -17.23
C LYS A 201 -3.38 8.49 -15.96
N GLU A 202 -3.17 7.46 -15.14
CA GLU A 202 -4.11 7.09 -14.09
C GLU A 202 -3.57 7.30 -12.65
N GLU A 203 -2.26 7.63 -12.49
CA GLU A 203 -1.64 7.80 -11.17
C GLU A 203 -1.09 9.22 -10.98
N ARG A 204 -1.97 10.20 -10.97
CA ARG A 204 -1.61 11.61 -10.84
C ARG A 204 -0.92 11.91 -9.50
N GLY A 205 0.15 12.69 -9.57
CA GLY A 205 0.94 13.09 -8.39
C GLY A 205 1.87 12.01 -7.87
N SER A 206 1.91 10.82 -8.49
CA SER A 206 2.85 9.76 -8.14
C SER A 206 4.17 9.88 -8.89
N ALA A 207 5.20 9.21 -8.42
CA ALA A 207 6.48 9.08 -9.12
C ALA A 207 6.31 8.24 -10.40
N SER A 208 7.14 8.49 -11.39
CA SER A 208 7.23 7.66 -12.60
C SER A 208 7.67 6.23 -12.29
N LEU A 209 7.47 5.31 -13.22
CA LEU A 209 7.96 3.94 -13.10
C LEU A 209 9.49 3.91 -12.87
N GLU A 210 10.22 4.72 -13.60
CA GLU A 210 11.68 4.85 -13.52
C GLU A 210 12.15 5.29 -12.13
N GLU A 211 11.52 6.30 -11.58
CA GLU A 211 11.83 6.82 -10.25
C GLU A 211 11.53 5.80 -9.14
N ARG A 212 10.43 5.03 -9.27
CA ARG A 212 10.10 3.95 -8.32
C ARG A 212 11.13 2.83 -8.40
N LEU A 213 11.50 2.35 -9.58
CA LEU A 213 12.50 1.31 -9.76
C LEU A 213 13.89 1.76 -9.28
N SER A 214 14.29 2.99 -9.61
CA SER A 214 15.53 3.58 -9.09
C SER A 214 15.53 3.66 -7.56
N SER A 215 14.41 4.04 -6.97
CA SER A 215 14.25 4.08 -5.51
C SER A 215 14.34 2.70 -4.88
N ALA A 216 13.72 1.68 -5.50
CA ALA A 216 13.80 0.29 -5.06
C ALA A 216 15.25 -0.24 -5.09
N ALA A 217 15.98 0.05 -6.17
CA ALA A 217 17.38 -0.33 -6.28
C ALA A 217 18.26 0.34 -5.22
N ARG A 218 18.00 1.62 -4.90
CA ARG A 218 18.72 2.32 -3.82
C ARG A 218 18.41 1.71 -2.47
N ALA A 219 17.13 1.44 -2.15
CA ALA A 219 16.74 0.80 -0.89
C ALA A 219 17.40 -0.57 -0.73
N ALA A 220 17.37 -1.41 -1.78
CA ALA A 220 18.02 -2.72 -1.77
C ALA A 220 19.54 -2.63 -1.51
N ARG A 221 20.23 -1.68 -2.16
CA ARG A 221 21.66 -1.44 -1.93
C ARG A 221 21.97 -0.89 -0.54
N SER A 222 21.02 -0.19 0.08
CA SER A 222 21.15 0.35 1.44
C SER A 222 20.86 -0.68 2.54
N GLY A 223 20.64 -1.96 2.19
CA GLY A 223 20.45 -3.05 3.17
C GLY A 223 18.99 -3.32 3.54
N PHE A 224 18.03 -2.63 2.93
CA PHE A 224 16.61 -2.89 3.10
C PHE A 224 16.14 -4.01 2.16
N SER A 225 15.04 -4.67 2.52
CA SER A 225 14.32 -5.53 1.59
C SER A 225 13.34 -4.73 0.74
N VAL A 226 12.91 -5.28 -0.39
CA VAL A 226 11.96 -4.63 -1.27
C VAL A 226 10.83 -5.57 -1.68
N ALA A 227 9.70 -5.01 -2.06
CA ALA A 227 8.57 -5.75 -2.62
C ALA A 227 7.89 -4.96 -3.74
N PHE A 228 7.16 -5.67 -4.59
CA PHE A 228 6.41 -5.04 -5.68
C PHE A 228 4.97 -5.50 -5.70
N HIS A 229 4.07 -4.56 -5.98
CA HIS A 229 2.64 -4.81 -6.05
C HIS A 229 2.09 -4.38 -7.40
N PHE A 230 1.79 -5.34 -8.26
CA PHE A 230 0.96 -5.13 -9.43
C PHE A 230 -0.52 -5.21 -8.99
N ASP A 231 -0.95 -4.22 -8.25
CA ASP A 231 -2.30 -4.14 -7.70
C ASP A 231 -2.81 -2.68 -7.72
N PRO A 232 -3.63 -2.34 -8.74
CA PRO A 232 -4.22 -3.24 -9.74
C PRO A 232 -3.41 -3.38 -11.04
N VAL A 233 -3.42 -4.57 -11.63
CA VAL A 233 -3.17 -4.75 -13.07
C VAL A 233 -4.39 -4.26 -13.83
N ILE A 234 -4.19 -3.34 -14.78
CA ILE A 234 -5.24 -2.76 -15.63
C ILE A 234 -5.09 -3.32 -17.03
N LEU A 235 -6.12 -4.01 -17.50
CA LEU A 235 -6.10 -4.75 -18.75
C LEU A 235 -6.75 -3.94 -19.89
N PHE A 236 -5.95 -3.60 -20.87
CA PHE A 236 -6.34 -3.21 -22.22
C PHE A 236 -5.61 -4.13 -23.20
N PRO A 237 -6.00 -4.20 -24.48
CA PRO A 237 -5.38 -5.09 -25.45
C PRO A 237 -3.86 -5.04 -25.48
N GLU A 238 -3.29 -3.85 -25.33
CA GLU A 238 -1.84 -3.58 -25.43
C GLU A 238 -1.09 -3.58 -24.09
N THR A 239 -1.79 -3.61 -22.93
CA THR A 239 -1.13 -3.37 -21.65
C THR A 239 -0.39 -4.57 -21.10
N LEU A 240 -0.77 -5.79 -21.49
CA LEU A 240 -0.15 -6.99 -20.92
C LEU A 240 1.33 -7.09 -21.28
N GLU A 241 1.71 -6.82 -22.53
CA GLU A 241 3.12 -6.78 -22.93
C GLU A 241 3.89 -5.70 -22.17
N ALA A 242 3.30 -4.52 -21.99
CA ALA A 242 3.90 -3.45 -21.21
C ALA A 242 4.12 -3.83 -19.73
N TYR A 243 3.27 -4.68 -19.16
CA TYR A 243 3.51 -5.22 -17.81
C TYR A 243 4.65 -6.25 -17.77
N LEU A 244 4.82 -7.07 -18.82
CA LEU A 244 5.97 -7.98 -18.93
C LEU A 244 7.29 -7.18 -18.99
N GLU A 245 7.32 -6.07 -19.74
CA GLU A 245 8.47 -5.16 -19.74
C GLU A 245 8.76 -4.58 -18.34
N VAL A 246 7.73 -4.28 -17.54
CA VAL A 246 7.94 -3.83 -16.14
C VAL A 246 8.61 -4.93 -15.33
N VAL A 247 8.21 -6.19 -15.50
CA VAL A 247 8.86 -7.34 -14.83
C VAL A 247 10.34 -7.42 -15.22
N ASP A 248 10.65 -7.34 -16.53
CA ASP A 248 12.04 -7.38 -17.01
C ASP A 248 12.88 -6.26 -16.39
N ARG A 249 12.31 -5.07 -16.28
CA ARG A 249 12.97 -3.90 -15.70
C ARG A 249 13.19 -4.02 -14.19
N ILE A 250 12.28 -4.68 -13.45
CA ILE A 250 12.48 -4.98 -12.03
C ILE A 250 13.79 -5.75 -11.87
N PHE A 251 13.93 -6.88 -12.57
CA PHE A 251 15.08 -7.77 -12.43
C PHE A 251 16.37 -7.22 -13.05
N ALA A 252 16.27 -6.33 -14.04
CA ALA A 252 17.42 -5.57 -14.53
C ALA A 252 17.93 -4.51 -13.55
N THR A 253 17.11 -4.11 -12.56
CA THR A 253 17.40 -2.96 -11.69
C THR A 253 17.63 -3.37 -10.23
N VAL A 254 16.90 -4.38 -9.75
CA VAL A 254 16.87 -4.80 -8.35
C VAL A 254 17.32 -6.25 -8.22
N PRO A 255 18.30 -6.56 -7.36
CA PRO A 255 18.74 -7.93 -7.08
C PRO A 255 17.58 -8.78 -6.55
N ALA A 256 17.38 -9.97 -7.14
CA ALA A 256 16.27 -10.86 -6.82
C ALA A 256 16.26 -11.30 -5.34
N GLU A 257 17.45 -11.50 -4.75
CA GLU A 257 17.64 -11.88 -3.34
C GLU A 257 17.18 -10.82 -2.33
N ARG A 258 16.93 -9.59 -2.78
CA ARG A 258 16.38 -8.51 -1.97
C ARG A 258 14.86 -8.37 -2.11
N ILE A 259 14.24 -9.11 -3.05
CA ILE A 259 12.79 -9.07 -3.29
C ILE A 259 12.10 -10.11 -2.41
N VAL A 260 11.30 -9.63 -1.44
CA VAL A 260 10.58 -10.52 -0.51
C VAL A 260 9.41 -11.19 -1.21
N TRP A 261 8.59 -10.39 -1.90
CA TRP A 261 7.44 -10.88 -2.68
C TRP A 261 7.07 -9.94 -3.82
N ILE A 262 6.33 -10.51 -4.74
CA ILE A 262 5.62 -9.77 -5.78
C ILE A 262 4.15 -10.16 -5.73
N SER A 263 3.25 -9.19 -5.48
CA SER A 263 1.81 -9.44 -5.50
C SER A 263 1.20 -9.09 -6.85
N LEU A 264 0.25 -9.91 -7.28
CA LEU A 264 -0.55 -9.68 -8.47
C LEU A 264 -2.02 -9.55 -8.10
N GLY A 265 -2.66 -8.49 -8.53
CA GLY A 265 -4.09 -8.25 -8.34
C GLY A 265 -4.65 -7.48 -9.52
N ALA A 266 -5.67 -8.00 -10.20
CA ALA A 266 -6.33 -7.28 -11.27
C ALA A 266 -7.29 -6.22 -10.74
N LEU A 267 -7.59 -5.21 -11.55
CA LEU A 267 -8.51 -4.14 -11.17
C LEU A 267 -9.84 -4.71 -10.67
N ARG A 268 -10.18 -4.30 -9.46
CA ARG A 268 -11.45 -4.61 -8.80
C ARG A 268 -11.93 -3.39 -8.03
N PHE A 269 -13.22 -3.12 -8.11
CA PHE A 269 -13.77 -1.90 -7.54
C PHE A 269 -15.23 -2.07 -7.10
N MET A 270 -15.63 -1.28 -6.11
CA MET A 270 -17.05 -1.11 -5.75
C MET A 270 -17.73 -0.29 -6.86
N PRO A 271 -19.02 -0.57 -7.17
CA PRO A 271 -19.75 0.15 -8.24
C PRO A 271 -19.63 1.68 -8.14
N ASP A 272 -19.79 2.24 -6.95
CA ASP A 272 -19.75 3.68 -6.68
C ASP A 272 -18.40 4.33 -7.05
N LEU A 273 -17.30 3.55 -7.04
CA LEU A 273 -15.97 4.09 -7.40
C LEU A 273 -15.95 4.56 -8.86
N LYS A 274 -16.60 3.84 -9.76
CA LYS A 274 -16.64 4.21 -11.17
C LYS A 274 -17.22 5.60 -11.36
N GLU A 275 -18.39 5.86 -10.77
CA GLU A 275 -19.09 7.15 -10.90
C GLU A 275 -18.24 8.30 -10.34
N VAL A 276 -17.71 8.12 -9.13
CA VAL A 276 -16.85 9.12 -8.48
C VAL A 276 -15.58 9.40 -9.30
N ALA A 277 -14.95 8.36 -9.82
CA ALA A 277 -13.70 8.49 -10.59
C ALA A 277 -13.93 9.14 -11.95
N GLU A 278 -14.97 8.75 -12.68
CA GLU A 278 -15.30 9.30 -14.01
C GLU A 278 -15.74 10.78 -13.92
N GLU A 279 -16.45 11.18 -12.86
CA GLU A 279 -16.77 12.59 -12.60
C GLU A 279 -15.54 13.43 -12.31
N ARG A 280 -14.59 12.91 -11.52
CA ARG A 280 -13.37 13.63 -11.16
C ARG A 280 -12.31 13.64 -12.28
N LEU A 281 -12.26 12.60 -13.05
CA LEU A 281 -11.24 12.29 -14.04
C LEU A 281 -11.89 11.76 -15.33
N PRO A 282 -12.62 12.61 -16.08
CA PRO A 282 -13.46 12.18 -17.20
C PRO A 282 -12.66 11.56 -18.37
N GLU A 283 -11.36 11.71 -18.40
CA GLU A 283 -10.48 11.07 -19.37
C GLU A 283 -10.13 9.62 -19.04
N THR A 284 -10.42 9.13 -17.81
CA THR A 284 -10.13 7.74 -17.45
C THR A 284 -10.92 6.74 -18.28
N ARG A 285 -10.27 5.65 -18.68
CA ARG A 285 -10.85 4.57 -19.45
C ARG A 285 -10.79 3.21 -18.76
N ILE A 286 -10.26 3.17 -17.52
CA ILE A 286 -9.99 1.90 -16.82
C ILE A 286 -11.26 1.11 -16.50
N PHE A 287 -12.42 1.75 -16.49
CA PHE A 287 -13.70 1.13 -16.19
C PHE A 287 -14.48 0.66 -17.43
N THR A 288 -13.90 0.75 -18.64
CA THR A 288 -14.56 0.35 -19.90
C THR A 288 -14.34 -1.12 -20.27
N GLY A 289 -13.59 -1.89 -19.48
CA GLY A 289 -13.35 -3.31 -19.72
C GLY A 289 -14.55 -4.22 -19.43
N GLU A 290 -14.39 -5.51 -19.71
CA GLU A 290 -15.37 -6.55 -19.39
C GLU A 290 -15.33 -6.91 -17.91
N PHE A 291 -16.27 -6.38 -17.15
CA PHE A 291 -16.37 -6.61 -15.71
C PHE A 291 -17.59 -7.43 -15.34
N VAL A 292 -17.40 -8.35 -14.40
CA VAL A 292 -18.45 -9.16 -13.77
C VAL A 292 -18.48 -8.87 -12.27
N THR A 293 -19.62 -9.08 -11.63
CA THR A 293 -19.73 -8.96 -10.17
C THR A 293 -19.12 -10.19 -9.50
N GLY A 294 -18.12 -9.97 -8.65
CA GLY A 294 -17.50 -11.01 -7.84
C GLY A 294 -18.33 -11.40 -6.62
N LEU A 295 -17.91 -12.45 -5.92
CA LEU A 295 -18.59 -12.97 -4.72
C LEU A 295 -18.59 -11.96 -3.55
N ASP A 296 -17.72 -10.99 -3.57
CA ASP A 296 -17.62 -9.90 -2.59
C ASP A 296 -18.32 -8.60 -3.04
N GLY A 297 -19.13 -8.67 -4.10
CA GLY A 297 -19.87 -7.53 -4.65
C GLY A 297 -19.03 -6.55 -5.50
N LYS A 298 -17.72 -6.71 -5.55
CA LYS A 298 -16.85 -5.88 -6.38
C LYS A 298 -16.94 -6.25 -7.84
N ARG A 299 -16.84 -5.27 -8.72
CA ARG A 299 -16.62 -5.48 -10.14
C ARG A 299 -15.18 -5.97 -10.36
N ARG A 300 -15.02 -7.02 -11.18
CA ARG A 300 -13.74 -7.66 -11.53
C ARG A 300 -13.71 -7.96 -13.00
N TYR A 301 -12.56 -7.95 -13.63
CA TYR A 301 -12.42 -8.46 -14.98
C TYR A 301 -12.95 -9.90 -15.09
N PHE A 302 -13.47 -10.27 -16.23
CA PHE A 302 -13.86 -11.64 -16.52
C PHE A 302 -12.72 -12.60 -16.21
N ARG A 303 -13.03 -13.76 -15.58
CA ARG A 303 -12.01 -14.67 -15.03
C ARG A 303 -10.92 -15.06 -16.02
N PRO A 304 -11.21 -15.50 -17.25
CA PRO A 304 -10.19 -15.88 -18.22
C PRO A 304 -9.16 -14.77 -18.49
N LEU A 305 -9.62 -13.51 -18.60
CA LEU A 305 -8.74 -12.37 -18.88
C LEU A 305 -7.71 -12.16 -17.77
N ARG A 306 -8.18 -12.10 -16.51
CA ARG A 306 -7.25 -11.88 -15.38
C ARG A 306 -6.38 -13.10 -15.09
N THR A 307 -6.90 -14.32 -15.31
CA THR A 307 -6.14 -15.56 -15.14
C THR A 307 -4.98 -15.62 -16.13
N GLU A 308 -5.22 -15.29 -17.39
CA GLU A 308 -4.19 -15.24 -18.42
C GLU A 308 -3.12 -14.18 -18.10
N ALA A 309 -3.55 -13.01 -17.66
CA ALA A 309 -2.61 -11.97 -17.24
C ALA A 309 -1.72 -12.44 -16.09
N PHE A 310 -2.29 -13.03 -15.05
CA PHE A 310 -1.52 -13.57 -13.92
C PHE A 310 -0.57 -14.70 -14.34
N ARG A 311 -1.03 -15.60 -15.21
CA ARG A 311 -0.20 -16.70 -15.74
C ARG A 311 1.03 -16.17 -16.47
N ARG A 312 0.86 -15.20 -17.35
CA ARG A 312 1.97 -14.60 -18.12
C ARG A 312 2.93 -13.84 -17.23
N LEU A 313 2.41 -13.00 -16.31
CA LEU A 313 3.23 -12.27 -15.34
C LEU A 313 4.02 -13.23 -14.43
N CYS A 314 3.36 -14.24 -13.86
CA CYS A 314 4.00 -15.21 -13.00
C CYS A 314 5.09 -15.99 -13.74
N ARG A 315 4.82 -16.41 -14.97
CA ARG A 315 5.82 -17.08 -15.82
C ARG A 315 7.03 -16.18 -16.06
N ARG A 316 6.83 -14.92 -16.45
CA ARG A 316 7.94 -13.99 -16.68
C ARG A 316 8.76 -13.73 -15.41
N ILE A 317 8.11 -13.59 -14.26
CA ILE A 317 8.81 -13.44 -12.97
C ILE A 317 9.67 -14.70 -12.69
N ARG A 318 9.14 -15.90 -12.90
CA ARG A 318 9.86 -17.16 -12.66
C ARG A 318 11.00 -17.40 -13.64
N GLU A 319 10.92 -16.88 -14.87
CA GLU A 319 12.02 -16.90 -15.85
C GLU A 319 13.23 -16.12 -15.33
N HIS A 320 13.03 -15.04 -14.59
CA HIS A 320 14.10 -14.25 -13.98
C HIS A 320 14.54 -14.79 -12.61
N ALA A 321 13.59 -15.16 -11.77
CA ALA A 321 13.86 -15.53 -10.37
C ALA A 321 12.80 -16.52 -9.85
N PRO A 322 13.01 -17.83 -10.02
CA PRO A 322 12.05 -18.88 -9.65
C PRO A 322 11.74 -18.92 -8.14
N GLU A 323 12.65 -18.44 -7.27
CA GLU A 323 12.50 -18.42 -5.81
C GLU A 323 11.75 -17.21 -5.29
N VAL A 324 11.54 -16.17 -6.08
CA VAL A 324 10.77 -15.00 -5.61
C VAL A 324 9.33 -15.41 -5.33
N CYS A 325 8.83 -15.07 -4.15
CA CYS A 325 7.47 -15.38 -3.76
C CYS A 325 6.48 -14.53 -4.57
N VAL A 326 5.71 -15.17 -5.44
CA VAL A 326 4.60 -14.54 -6.17
C VAL A 326 3.29 -14.98 -5.56
N TYR A 327 2.40 -14.02 -5.29
CA TYR A 327 1.07 -14.33 -4.78
C TYR A 327 -0.03 -13.50 -5.43
N LEU A 328 -1.25 -14.06 -5.44
CA LEU A 328 -2.44 -13.37 -5.93
C LEU A 328 -3.19 -12.72 -4.76
N CYS A 329 -3.52 -11.42 -4.93
CA CYS A 329 -4.28 -10.68 -3.93
C CYS A 329 -5.78 -10.83 -4.16
N MET A 330 -6.50 -11.38 -3.17
CA MET A 330 -7.96 -11.55 -3.19
C MET A 330 -8.46 -12.34 -4.42
N GLU A 331 -7.91 -13.50 -4.69
CA GLU A 331 -8.35 -14.39 -5.76
C GLU A 331 -8.81 -15.75 -5.24
N SER A 332 -9.64 -16.42 -6.04
CA SER A 332 -10.18 -17.73 -5.69
C SER A 332 -9.16 -18.85 -5.90
N PRO A 333 -9.34 -20.03 -5.25
CA PRO A 333 -8.49 -21.19 -5.46
C PRO A 333 -8.39 -21.62 -6.94
N GLU A 334 -9.48 -21.48 -7.71
CA GLU A 334 -9.51 -21.83 -9.14
C GLU A 334 -8.56 -20.93 -9.93
N VAL A 335 -8.60 -19.60 -9.69
CA VAL A 335 -7.69 -18.66 -10.36
C VAL A 335 -6.24 -18.94 -9.99
N TRP A 336 -5.96 -19.28 -8.73
CA TRP A 336 -4.63 -19.71 -8.30
C TRP A 336 -4.16 -20.95 -9.08
N ARG A 337 -5.00 -21.99 -9.15
CA ARG A 337 -4.70 -23.21 -9.88
C ARG A 337 -4.42 -22.96 -11.36
N GLU A 338 -5.31 -22.21 -12.00
CA GLU A 338 -5.24 -21.92 -13.44
C GLU A 338 -4.05 -21.01 -13.80
N ALA A 339 -3.71 -20.04 -12.95
CA ALA A 339 -2.67 -19.06 -13.22
C ALA A 339 -1.27 -19.51 -12.76
N LEU A 340 -1.15 -20.09 -11.55
CA LEU A 340 0.12 -20.42 -10.92
C LEU A 340 0.43 -21.93 -10.86
N GLY A 341 -0.56 -22.79 -11.17
CA GLY A 341 -0.43 -24.24 -11.19
C GLY A 341 -0.60 -24.92 -9.82
N PHE A 342 -0.93 -24.17 -8.76
CA PHE A 342 -1.17 -24.71 -7.42
C PHE A 342 -2.18 -23.86 -6.65
N VAL A 343 -2.67 -24.40 -5.53
CA VAL A 343 -3.46 -23.65 -4.55
C VAL A 343 -2.64 -23.48 -3.28
N PRO A 344 -2.64 -22.32 -2.63
CA PRO A 344 -1.84 -22.09 -1.40
C PRO A 344 -2.03 -23.13 -0.31
N ALA A 345 -3.21 -23.72 -0.17
CA ALA A 345 -3.49 -24.80 0.79
C ALA A 345 -2.55 -26.00 0.63
N GLU A 346 -2.10 -26.29 -0.59
CA GLU A 346 -1.14 -27.38 -0.90
C GLU A 346 0.29 -27.10 -0.39
N ARG A 347 0.53 -25.83 0.00
CA ARG A 347 1.81 -25.35 0.53
C ARG A 347 1.67 -24.81 1.96
N GLY A 348 0.68 -25.28 2.70
CA GLY A 348 0.41 -24.87 4.08
C GLY A 348 -0.32 -23.54 4.23
N GLY A 349 -0.86 -22.98 3.13
CA GLY A 349 -1.62 -21.74 3.12
C GLY A 349 -0.80 -20.51 2.69
N LEU A 350 -1.50 -19.49 2.21
CA LEU A 350 -0.88 -18.25 1.74
C LEU A 350 -0.08 -17.52 2.84
N PRO A 351 -0.57 -17.42 4.10
CA PRO A 351 0.24 -16.82 5.17
C PRO A 351 1.59 -17.50 5.35
N ARG A 352 1.64 -18.85 5.36
CA ARG A 352 2.88 -19.60 5.50
C ARG A 352 3.85 -19.36 4.36
N MET A 353 3.37 -19.33 3.12
CA MET A 353 4.22 -19.02 1.96
C MET A 353 4.92 -17.66 2.09
N LEU A 354 4.20 -16.66 2.58
CA LEU A 354 4.72 -15.31 2.79
C LEU A 354 5.66 -15.24 4.01
N ASP A 355 5.39 -16.00 5.07
CA ASP A 355 6.29 -16.13 6.23
C ASP A 355 7.62 -16.80 5.84
N GLU A 356 7.58 -17.81 4.98
CA GLU A 356 8.78 -18.47 4.44
C GLU A 356 9.60 -17.50 3.56
N ALA A 357 8.93 -16.67 2.75
CA ALA A 357 9.61 -15.62 1.98
C ALA A 357 10.25 -14.56 2.90
N ALA A 358 9.54 -14.13 3.94
CA ALA A 358 10.07 -13.21 4.93
C ALA A 358 11.29 -13.78 5.67
N ARG A 359 11.25 -15.05 6.10
CA ARG A 359 12.42 -15.72 6.69
C ARG A 359 13.62 -15.68 5.77
N ARG A 360 13.43 -16.08 4.52
CA ARG A 360 14.52 -16.19 3.55
C ARG A 360 15.18 -14.85 3.25
N VAL A 361 14.41 -13.78 3.05
CA VAL A 361 14.92 -12.50 2.57
C VAL A 361 15.19 -11.52 3.70
N CYS A 362 14.34 -11.53 4.75
CA CYS A 362 14.46 -10.58 5.87
C CYS A 362 15.27 -11.13 7.05
N GLY A 363 15.73 -12.39 7.00
CA GLY A 363 16.56 -12.98 8.05
C GLY A 363 15.82 -13.26 9.36
N LEU A 364 14.55 -13.67 9.29
CA LEU A 364 13.69 -13.97 10.45
C LEU A 364 13.78 -15.43 10.90
#